data_09c493f869fe69c320604f8ed3ec5059
#
_entry.id   09c493f869fe69c320604f8ed3ec5059
#
_cell.length_a   1.000
_cell.length_b   1.000
_cell.length_c   1.000
_cell.angle_alpha   90.00
_cell.angle_beta   90.00
_cell.angle_gamma   90.00
#
_symmetry.space_group_name_H-M   'P 1'
#
loop_
_entity.id
_entity.type
_entity.pdbx_description
1 polymer ?
#
loop_
_entity_poly.entity_id
_entity_poly.type
_entity_poly.pdbx_seq_one_letter_code
_entity_poly.pdbx_strand_id
1 'polypeptide(L)'
;MTRNSYLKALLVMAMVLFLASCHRDEDAPRLSLKQQQTFSHAIAGSYSGSYAVVYTDSLTTYEKVHEVQPDGSVKEMVAHNAHSETVADARLLITDDGKLYFHNFPCRLLAKIVDVDADLSQALSEFGSIDVTAQYKFFYENTEFVGWSFEPLNLPLTLNYRNERHYIRIAFSNANRFYRFPMKDLESGSFHFESETALQVEAIYEGEQLLQSFTSFDGLGNSMLITFK
;
A
#
# COMPACT_ATOMS: atom_id res chain seq x y z
N MET A 1 -33.13 51.94 -11.44
CA MET A 1 -32.12 50.85 -11.52
C MET A 1 -32.84 49.52 -11.49
N THR A 2 -32.80 48.79 -12.58
CA THR A 2 -33.68 47.64 -12.81
C THR A 2 -33.12 46.39 -12.14
N ARG A 3 -34.00 45.54 -11.61
CA ARG A 3 -33.71 44.22 -10.94
C ARG A 3 -32.71 43.34 -11.70
N ASN A 4 -32.61 43.52 -13.02
CA ASN A 4 -31.61 42.81 -13.87
C ASN A 4 -30.17 43.28 -13.69
N SER A 5 -29.90 44.49 -13.22
CA SER A 5 -28.52 44.98 -13.00
C SER A 5 -27.91 44.39 -11.74
N TYR A 6 -28.71 44.15 -10.69
CA TYR A 6 -28.23 43.49 -9.46
C TYR A 6 -27.92 42.02 -9.69
N LEU A 7 -28.72 41.31 -10.51
CA LEU A 7 -28.50 39.91 -10.83
C LEU A 7 -27.19 39.71 -11.62
N LYS A 8 -26.90 40.61 -12.57
CA LYS A 8 -25.64 40.59 -13.33
C LYS A 8 -24.44 40.90 -12.45
N ALA A 9 -24.55 41.87 -11.54
CA ALA A 9 -23.46 42.20 -10.60
C ALA A 9 -23.20 41.04 -9.62
N LEU A 10 -24.25 40.36 -9.15
CA LEU A 10 -24.10 39.21 -8.25
C LEU A 10 -23.48 38.00 -8.96
N LEU A 11 -23.79 37.78 -10.24
CA LEU A 11 -23.22 36.70 -11.06
C LEU A 11 -21.74 36.93 -11.36
N VAL A 12 -21.35 38.19 -11.66
CA VAL A 12 -19.95 38.58 -11.87
C VAL A 12 -19.14 38.43 -10.57
N MET A 13 -19.73 38.84 -9.43
CA MET A 13 -19.06 38.72 -8.13
C MET A 13 -18.89 37.26 -7.70
N ALA A 14 -19.87 36.39 -7.99
CA ALA A 14 -19.76 34.94 -7.76
C ALA A 14 -18.68 34.33 -8.66
N MET A 15 -18.58 34.74 -9.94
CA MET A 15 -17.56 34.25 -10.86
C MET A 15 -16.13 34.66 -10.44
N VAL A 16 -15.95 35.88 -9.92
CA VAL A 16 -14.67 36.38 -9.40
C VAL A 16 -14.27 35.60 -8.13
N LEU A 17 -15.22 35.26 -7.26
CA LEU A 17 -14.96 34.45 -6.07
C LEU A 17 -14.58 32.99 -6.41
N PHE A 18 -15.18 32.40 -7.45
CA PHE A 18 -14.78 31.08 -7.94
C PHE A 18 -13.39 31.08 -8.57
N LEU A 19 -13.00 32.11 -9.28
CA LEU A 19 -11.65 32.25 -9.88
C LEU A 19 -10.58 32.52 -8.80
N ALA A 20 -10.93 33.21 -7.71
CA ALA A 20 -10.01 33.43 -6.58
C ALA A 20 -9.81 32.19 -5.71
N SER A 21 -10.74 31.22 -5.72
CA SER A 21 -10.63 29.98 -4.96
C SER A 21 -9.72 28.93 -5.62
N CYS A 22 -9.50 29.02 -6.93
CA CYS A 22 -8.62 28.10 -7.66
C CYS A 22 -7.11 28.42 -7.55
N HIS A 23 -6.73 29.55 -6.90
CA HIS A 23 -5.32 29.97 -6.82
C HIS A 23 -4.61 29.58 -5.51
N ARG A 24 -5.25 28.81 -4.63
CA ARG A 24 -4.66 28.47 -3.31
C ARG A 24 -3.72 27.27 -3.29
N ASP A 25 -3.64 26.50 -4.38
CA ASP A 25 -2.80 25.28 -4.42
C ASP A 25 -1.46 25.47 -5.16
N GLU A 26 -1.19 26.64 -5.77
CA GLU A 26 0.05 26.85 -6.52
C GLU A 26 1.27 27.18 -5.65
N ASP A 27 1.08 27.62 -4.41
CA ASP A 27 2.16 28.03 -3.50
C ASP A 27 2.62 26.94 -2.51
N ALA A 28 2.03 25.73 -2.55
CA ALA A 28 2.52 24.64 -1.72
C ALA A 28 3.92 24.20 -2.19
N PRO A 29 4.91 24.10 -1.30
CA PRO A 29 6.24 23.64 -1.69
C PRO A 29 6.16 22.27 -2.35
N ARG A 30 6.76 22.15 -3.53
CA ARG A 30 6.77 20.91 -4.32
C ARG A 30 8.20 20.55 -4.68
N LEU A 31 8.47 19.26 -4.79
CA LEU A 31 9.74 18.80 -5.35
C LEU A 31 9.82 19.14 -6.83
N SER A 32 10.93 19.73 -7.23
CA SER A 32 11.23 19.94 -8.64
C SER A 32 11.41 18.60 -9.37
N LEU A 33 11.21 18.57 -10.67
CA LEU A 33 11.45 17.36 -11.47
C LEU A 33 12.88 16.84 -11.32
N LYS A 34 13.85 17.74 -11.22
CA LYS A 34 15.27 17.39 -11.00
C LYS A 34 15.45 16.68 -9.64
N GLN A 35 14.85 17.18 -8.58
CA GLN A 35 14.89 16.53 -7.25
C GLN A 35 14.24 15.15 -7.30
N GLN A 36 13.07 15.03 -7.90
CA GLN A 36 12.40 13.74 -8.05
C GLN A 36 13.27 12.71 -8.79
N GLN A 37 13.89 13.11 -9.90
CA GLN A 37 14.83 12.26 -10.63
C GLN A 37 16.07 11.89 -9.81
N THR A 38 16.67 12.85 -9.10
CA THR A 38 17.81 12.60 -8.20
C THR A 38 17.44 11.60 -7.11
N PHE A 39 16.28 11.76 -6.48
CA PHE A 39 15.83 10.87 -5.41
C PHE A 39 15.48 9.48 -5.94
N SER A 40 14.82 9.39 -7.08
CA SER A 40 14.54 8.11 -7.73
C SER A 40 15.84 7.35 -8.06
N HIS A 41 16.83 8.04 -8.58
CA HIS A 41 18.14 7.45 -8.88
C HIS A 41 18.88 7.01 -7.60
N ALA A 42 18.75 7.78 -6.50
CA ALA A 42 19.39 7.45 -5.23
C ALA A 42 18.85 6.17 -4.58
N ILE A 43 17.55 5.86 -4.75
CA ILE A 43 16.95 4.64 -4.20
C ILE A 43 16.89 3.47 -5.20
N ALA A 44 17.16 3.72 -6.49
CA ALA A 44 17.12 2.66 -7.50
C ALA A 44 18.17 1.59 -7.21
N GLY A 45 17.74 0.32 -7.28
CA GLY A 45 18.63 -0.79 -7.00
C GLY A 45 17.89 -2.10 -6.85
N SER A 46 18.66 -3.19 -6.70
CA SER A 46 18.15 -4.53 -6.41
C SER A 46 18.55 -4.91 -5.00
N TYR A 47 17.57 -5.17 -4.16
CA TYR A 47 17.72 -5.47 -2.75
C TYR A 47 17.32 -6.93 -2.52
N SER A 48 18.22 -7.74 -1.99
CA SER A 48 17.97 -9.15 -1.65
C SER A 48 17.56 -9.25 -0.18
N GLY A 49 16.62 -10.13 0.11
CA GLY A 49 16.10 -10.28 1.47
C GLY A 49 15.16 -11.47 1.62
N SER A 50 14.20 -11.32 2.49
CA SER A 50 13.13 -12.29 2.74
C SER A 50 11.78 -11.60 2.85
N TYR A 51 10.69 -12.35 2.66
CA TYR A 51 9.37 -11.91 3.07
C TYR A 51 9.07 -12.44 4.47
N ALA A 52 8.80 -11.53 5.40
CA ALA A 52 8.14 -11.87 6.65
C ALA A 52 6.62 -11.75 6.42
N VAL A 53 5.92 -12.87 6.52
CA VAL A 53 4.47 -12.94 6.29
C VAL A 53 3.79 -13.20 7.62
N VAL A 54 2.87 -12.33 8.00
CA VAL A 54 2.05 -12.48 9.20
C VAL A 54 0.60 -12.50 8.77
N TYR A 55 -0.16 -13.48 9.24
CA TYR A 55 -1.55 -13.63 8.84
C TYR A 55 -2.46 -14.12 9.98
N THR A 56 -3.72 -13.79 9.86
CA THR A 56 -4.81 -14.29 10.68
C THR A 56 -5.80 -15.05 9.80
N ASP A 57 -6.36 -16.12 10.32
CA ASP A 57 -7.33 -16.98 9.64
C ASP A 57 -8.52 -17.33 10.58
N SER A 58 -9.38 -18.21 10.16
CA SER A 58 -10.55 -18.64 10.92
C SER A 58 -10.21 -19.37 12.24
N LEU A 59 -8.95 -19.77 12.44
CA LEU A 59 -8.46 -20.43 13.66
C LEU A 59 -7.79 -19.45 14.62
N THR A 60 -7.59 -18.20 14.21
CA THR A 60 -6.95 -17.18 15.03
C THR A 60 -7.84 -16.83 16.22
N THR A 61 -7.27 -16.86 17.40
CA THR A 61 -7.94 -16.46 18.64
C THR A 61 -7.67 -14.99 18.94
N TYR A 62 -8.67 -14.30 19.46
CA TYR A 62 -8.61 -12.89 19.80
C TYR A 62 -8.90 -12.70 21.28
N GLU A 63 -8.06 -11.91 21.94
CA GLU A 63 -8.23 -11.56 23.36
C GLU A 63 -8.27 -10.05 23.51
N LYS A 64 -9.19 -9.55 24.34
CA LYS A 64 -9.20 -8.16 24.76
C LYS A 64 -8.15 -7.95 25.83
N VAL A 65 -7.18 -7.10 25.54
CA VAL A 65 -6.14 -6.72 26.49
C VAL A 65 -6.27 -5.24 26.83
N HIS A 66 -5.94 -4.89 28.05
CA HIS A 66 -5.97 -3.51 28.53
C HIS A 66 -4.53 -3.02 28.72
N GLU A 67 -4.12 -2.05 27.94
CA GLU A 67 -2.82 -1.42 28.06
C GLU A 67 -2.94 -0.10 28.84
N VAL A 68 -2.18 0.01 29.93
CA VAL A 68 -2.10 1.27 30.68
C VAL A 68 -1.11 2.18 29.99
N GLN A 69 -1.61 3.32 29.51
CA GLN A 69 -0.78 4.33 28.85
C GLN A 69 0.06 5.11 29.86
N PRO A 70 1.16 5.78 29.46
CA PRO A 70 2.01 6.57 30.36
C PRO A 70 1.28 7.69 31.11
N ASP A 71 0.14 8.16 30.60
CA ASP A 71 -0.72 9.17 31.22
C ASP A 71 -1.72 8.58 32.22
N GLY A 72 -1.68 7.25 32.44
CA GLY A 72 -2.59 6.52 33.34
C GLY A 72 -3.94 6.16 32.71
N SER A 73 -4.20 6.52 31.45
CA SER A 73 -5.39 6.07 30.74
C SER A 73 -5.28 4.59 30.37
N VAL A 74 -6.42 3.91 30.23
CA VAL A 74 -6.47 2.51 29.82
C VAL A 74 -7.00 2.43 28.39
N LYS A 75 -6.19 1.87 27.48
CA LYS A 75 -6.58 1.59 26.11
C LYS A 75 -6.94 0.12 25.97
N GLU A 76 -8.18 -0.16 25.54
CA GLU A 76 -8.56 -1.51 25.14
C GLU A 76 -7.94 -1.81 23.77
N MET A 77 -7.22 -2.91 23.69
CA MET A 77 -6.64 -3.41 22.45
C MET A 77 -7.10 -4.86 22.24
N VAL A 78 -7.07 -5.30 21.00
CA VAL A 78 -7.29 -6.70 20.66
C VAL A 78 -5.94 -7.33 20.36
N ALA A 79 -5.50 -8.22 21.24
CA ALA A 79 -4.39 -9.11 20.94
C ALA A 79 -4.89 -10.32 20.16
N HIS A 80 -4.12 -10.79 19.22
CA HIS A 80 -4.43 -12.00 18.47
C HIS A 80 -3.19 -12.88 18.33
N ASN A 81 -3.44 -14.19 18.24
CA ASN A 81 -2.39 -15.17 18.01
C ASN A 81 -2.25 -15.38 16.49
N ALA A 82 -1.59 -14.41 15.82
CA ALA A 82 -1.34 -14.48 14.39
C ALA A 82 -0.26 -15.52 14.06
N HIS A 83 -0.41 -16.14 12.92
CA HIS A 83 0.61 -17.00 12.34
C HIS A 83 1.70 -16.19 11.67
N SER A 84 2.94 -16.68 11.66
CA SER A 84 4.05 -16.04 10.96
C SER A 84 4.85 -17.05 10.18
N GLU A 85 5.25 -16.67 8.97
CA GLU A 85 6.13 -17.44 8.09
C GLU A 85 7.21 -16.54 7.50
N THR A 86 8.41 -17.10 7.26
CA THR A 86 9.46 -16.39 6.53
C THR A 86 9.72 -17.11 5.21
N VAL A 87 9.73 -16.36 4.12
CA VAL A 87 10.04 -16.86 2.77
C VAL A 87 11.37 -16.27 2.34
N ALA A 88 12.37 -17.10 2.20
CA ALA A 88 13.71 -16.71 1.73
C ALA A 88 13.69 -16.35 0.22
N ASP A 89 14.84 -15.86 -0.26
CA ASP A 89 15.08 -15.55 -1.67
C ASP A 89 14.13 -14.49 -2.27
N ALA A 90 13.63 -13.62 -1.43
CA ALA A 90 12.89 -12.44 -1.86
C ALA A 90 13.85 -11.40 -2.46
N ARG A 91 13.35 -10.64 -3.43
CA ARG A 91 14.08 -9.51 -4.00
C ARG A 91 13.15 -8.36 -4.29
N LEU A 92 13.55 -7.17 -3.87
CA LEU A 92 12.90 -5.91 -4.22
C LEU A 92 13.76 -5.21 -5.27
N LEU A 93 13.18 -4.94 -6.43
CA LEU A 93 13.79 -4.09 -7.46
C LEU A 93 13.08 -2.74 -7.45
N ILE A 94 13.84 -1.66 -7.24
CA ILE A 94 13.37 -0.28 -7.37
C ILE A 94 14.01 0.31 -8.62
N THR A 95 13.19 0.81 -9.52
CA THR A 95 13.64 1.44 -10.76
C THR A 95 13.56 2.96 -10.66
N ASP A 96 14.37 3.68 -11.40
CA ASP A 96 14.38 5.15 -11.39
C ASP A 96 13.20 5.79 -12.16
N ASP A 97 12.41 4.97 -12.88
CA ASP A 97 11.17 5.38 -13.56
C ASP A 97 9.90 5.29 -12.68
N GLY A 98 10.06 5.12 -11.37
CA GLY A 98 8.96 5.15 -10.40
C GLY A 98 8.26 3.82 -10.15
N LYS A 99 8.92 2.68 -10.40
CA LYS A 99 8.34 1.36 -10.18
C LYS A 99 9.08 0.56 -9.14
N LEU A 100 8.33 -0.31 -8.44
CA LEU A 100 8.85 -1.36 -7.58
C LEU A 100 8.37 -2.71 -8.08
N TYR A 101 9.24 -3.71 -7.95
CA TYR A 101 8.90 -5.11 -8.23
C TYR A 101 9.28 -5.95 -7.03
N PHE A 102 8.28 -6.54 -6.41
CA PHE A 102 8.44 -7.54 -5.35
C PHE A 102 8.56 -8.90 -6.03
N HIS A 103 9.79 -9.35 -6.29
CA HIS A 103 10.05 -10.62 -6.95
C HIS A 103 9.83 -11.81 -6.02
N ASN A 104 9.43 -12.93 -6.59
CA ASN A 104 9.17 -14.18 -5.87
C ASN A 104 8.09 -14.05 -4.78
N PHE A 105 7.08 -13.22 -5.01
CA PHE A 105 5.95 -13.09 -4.10
C PHE A 105 5.27 -14.47 -3.89
N PRO A 106 5.09 -14.91 -2.63
CA PRO A 106 4.66 -16.27 -2.33
C PRO A 106 3.14 -16.43 -2.40
N CYS A 107 2.56 -16.51 -3.62
CA CYS A 107 1.11 -16.63 -3.82
C CYS A 107 0.48 -17.79 -3.05
N ARG A 108 1.20 -18.89 -2.86
CA ARG A 108 0.71 -20.05 -2.09
C ARG A 108 0.27 -19.70 -0.67
N LEU A 109 0.82 -18.64 -0.07
CA LEU A 109 0.42 -18.21 1.26
C LEU A 109 -0.94 -17.53 1.28
N LEU A 110 -1.41 -16.99 0.16
CA LEU A 110 -2.77 -16.42 0.06
C LEU A 110 -3.85 -17.48 0.37
N ALA A 111 -3.57 -18.76 0.08
CA ALA A 111 -4.46 -19.86 0.43
C ALA A 111 -4.78 -19.95 1.93
N LYS A 112 -3.88 -19.44 2.80
CA LYS A 112 -4.05 -19.47 4.26
C LYS A 112 -5.17 -18.58 4.77
N ILE A 113 -5.52 -17.53 4.03
CA ILE A 113 -6.53 -16.55 4.43
C ILE A 113 -7.82 -16.66 3.61
N VAL A 114 -7.84 -17.52 2.58
CA VAL A 114 -9.03 -17.73 1.72
C VAL A 114 -9.89 -18.82 2.33
N ASP A 115 -11.13 -18.47 2.69
CA ASP A 115 -12.09 -19.36 3.33
C ASP A 115 -13.45 -19.46 2.59
N VAL A 116 -13.67 -18.57 1.60
CA VAL A 116 -14.92 -18.52 0.83
C VAL A 116 -15.06 -19.66 -0.18
N ASP A 117 -13.95 -20.24 -0.61
CA ASP A 117 -13.91 -21.28 -1.67
C ASP A 117 -12.68 -22.19 -1.47
N ALA A 118 -12.95 -23.47 -1.15
CA ALA A 118 -11.90 -24.45 -0.91
C ALA A 118 -11.08 -24.79 -2.18
N ASP A 119 -11.74 -24.81 -3.36
CA ASP A 119 -11.06 -25.09 -4.63
C ASP A 119 -10.16 -23.91 -5.05
N LEU A 120 -10.59 -22.67 -4.79
CA LEU A 120 -9.75 -21.48 -4.97
C LEU A 120 -8.55 -21.51 -4.02
N SER A 121 -8.76 -21.83 -2.73
CA SER A 121 -7.69 -21.96 -1.73
C SER A 121 -6.68 -23.02 -2.18
N GLN A 122 -7.13 -24.19 -2.63
CA GLN A 122 -6.27 -25.24 -3.14
C GLN A 122 -5.47 -24.75 -4.37
N ALA A 123 -6.12 -24.13 -5.36
CA ALA A 123 -5.46 -23.64 -6.57
C ALA A 123 -4.39 -22.57 -6.24
N LEU A 124 -4.64 -21.70 -5.25
CA LEU A 124 -3.66 -20.74 -4.77
C LEU A 124 -2.48 -21.44 -4.07
N SER A 125 -2.73 -22.49 -3.27
CA SER A 125 -1.68 -23.24 -2.56
C SER A 125 -0.71 -23.94 -3.51
N GLU A 126 -1.19 -24.33 -4.69
CA GLU A 126 -0.40 -24.98 -5.74
C GLU A 126 0.27 -23.96 -6.69
N PHE A 127 -0.12 -22.70 -6.61
CA PHE A 127 0.44 -21.64 -7.45
C PHE A 127 1.83 -21.27 -6.97
N GLY A 128 2.75 -21.10 -7.90
CA GLY A 128 4.13 -20.73 -7.62
C GLY A 128 4.27 -19.27 -7.13
N SER A 129 5.49 -18.78 -7.19
CA SER A 129 5.78 -17.36 -6.96
C SER A 129 5.54 -16.54 -8.22
N ILE A 130 5.25 -15.27 -8.05
CA ILE A 130 5.05 -14.27 -9.11
C ILE A 130 5.57 -12.92 -8.63
N ASP A 131 5.71 -11.98 -9.56
CA ASP A 131 6.12 -10.62 -9.22
C ASP A 131 4.90 -9.73 -8.97
N VAL A 132 4.92 -8.99 -7.87
CA VAL A 132 3.96 -7.91 -7.59
C VAL A 132 4.62 -6.59 -7.97
N THR A 133 3.92 -5.80 -8.77
CA THR A 133 4.39 -4.48 -9.19
C THR A 133 3.71 -3.39 -8.37
N ALA A 134 4.45 -2.34 -8.04
CA ALA A 134 3.93 -1.12 -7.44
C ALA A 134 4.47 0.11 -8.16
N GLN A 135 3.78 1.23 -8.04
CA GLN A 135 4.27 2.54 -8.44
C GLN A 135 4.62 3.35 -7.21
N TYR A 136 5.71 4.11 -7.26
CA TYR A 136 6.09 4.97 -6.15
C TYR A 136 6.19 6.43 -6.56
N LYS A 137 6.14 7.31 -5.55
CA LYS A 137 6.32 8.74 -5.72
C LYS A 137 6.98 9.36 -4.50
N PHE A 138 7.74 10.43 -4.74
CA PHE A 138 8.20 11.33 -3.70
C PHE A 138 7.26 12.52 -3.57
N PHE A 139 7.16 13.06 -2.37
CA PHE A 139 6.45 14.30 -2.09
C PHE A 139 7.23 15.15 -1.10
N TYR A 140 7.10 16.47 -1.22
CA TYR A 140 7.72 17.40 -0.30
C TYR A 140 7.06 17.30 1.07
N GLU A 141 7.84 17.12 2.12
CA GLU A 141 7.37 17.14 3.48
C GLU A 141 7.84 18.43 4.18
N ASN A 142 9.14 18.66 4.22
CA ASN A 142 9.76 19.87 4.76
C ASN A 142 11.19 20.02 4.21
N THR A 143 11.98 20.96 4.77
CA THR A 143 13.36 21.22 4.31
C THR A 143 14.37 20.13 4.69
N GLU A 144 14.03 19.25 5.62
CA GLU A 144 14.92 18.19 6.12
C GLU A 144 14.56 16.83 5.56
N PHE A 145 13.26 16.59 5.32
CA PHE A 145 12.73 15.29 4.92
C PHE A 145 11.89 15.36 3.66
N VAL A 146 12.01 14.32 2.88
CA VAL A 146 11.12 14.02 1.76
C VAL A 146 10.30 12.79 2.12
N GLY A 147 9.00 12.86 1.83
CA GLY A 147 8.11 11.72 1.94
C GLY A 147 8.21 10.83 0.71
N TRP A 148 8.07 9.54 0.91
CA TRP A 148 8.00 8.54 -0.14
C TRP A 148 6.83 7.59 0.15
N SER A 149 6.07 7.28 -0.87
CA SER A 149 4.99 6.31 -0.79
C SER A 149 4.95 5.48 -2.06
N PHE A 150 4.40 4.27 -1.96
CA PHE A 150 4.13 3.45 -3.13
C PHE A 150 2.69 2.94 -3.12
N GLU A 151 2.19 2.63 -4.29
CA GLU A 151 0.84 2.10 -4.52
C GLU A 151 0.99 0.76 -5.26
N PRO A 152 0.67 -0.37 -4.60
CA PRO A 152 0.71 -1.68 -5.23
C PRO A 152 -0.34 -1.77 -6.33
N LEU A 153 0.03 -2.37 -7.44
CA LEU A 153 -0.92 -2.71 -8.49
C LEU A 153 -1.60 -4.03 -8.15
N ASN A 154 -2.84 -4.18 -8.60
CA ASN A 154 -3.55 -5.44 -8.48
C ASN A 154 -2.78 -6.56 -9.19
N LEU A 155 -2.70 -7.73 -8.54
CA LEU A 155 -2.04 -8.91 -9.08
C LEU A 155 -3.04 -9.78 -9.84
N PRO A 156 -2.96 -9.86 -11.17
CA PRO A 156 -3.79 -10.76 -11.95
C PRO A 156 -3.21 -12.18 -11.94
N LEU A 157 -4.05 -13.17 -11.66
CA LEU A 157 -3.72 -14.58 -11.70
C LEU A 157 -4.68 -15.29 -12.64
N THR A 158 -4.17 -16.30 -13.34
CA THR A 158 -5.01 -17.27 -14.06
C THR A 158 -4.88 -18.61 -13.36
N LEU A 159 -5.95 -19.07 -12.73
CA LEU A 159 -6.01 -20.32 -12.00
C LEU A 159 -6.92 -21.32 -12.74
N ASN A 160 -6.61 -22.61 -12.61
CA ASN A 160 -7.46 -23.67 -13.14
C ASN A 160 -7.97 -24.51 -11.97
N TYR A 161 -9.27 -24.50 -11.73
CA TYR A 161 -9.95 -25.35 -10.76
C TYR A 161 -11.37 -25.64 -11.25
N ARG A 162 -12.01 -26.67 -10.72
CA ARG A 162 -13.33 -27.16 -11.19
C ARG A 162 -13.39 -27.45 -12.71
N ASN A 163 -12.25 -27.82 -13.32
CA ASN A 163 -12.08 -27.98 -14.75
C ASN A 163 -12.33 -26.74 -15.61
N GLU A 164 -12.28 -25.56 -15.03
CA GLU A 164 -12.48 -24.27 -15.68
C GLU A 164 -11.30 -23.35 -15.41
N ARG A 165 -11.17 -22.33 -16.27
CA ARG A 165 -10.17 -21.28 -16.12
C ARG A 165 -10.81 -20.08 -15.44
N HIS A 166 -10.19 -19.63 -14.34
CA HIS A 166 -10.64 -18.52 -13.52
C HIS A 166 -9.64 -17.36 -13.59
N TYR A 167 -10.14 -16.13 -13.73
CA TYR A 167 -9.34 -14.92 -13.76
C TYR A 167 -9.46 -14.22 -12.40
N ILE A 168 -8.49 -14.45 -11.56
CA ILE A 168 -8.47 -13.96 -10.19
C ILE A 168 -7.63 -12.69 -10.13
N ARG A 169 -8.05 -11.73 -9.35
CA ARG A 169 -7.34 -10.48 -9.08
C ARG A 169 -7.19 -10.28 -7.58
N ILE A 170 -5.93 -10.18 -7.13
CA ILE A 170 -5.61 -9.87 -5.74
C ILE A 170 -5.38 -8.37 -5.64
N ALA A 171 -6.10 -7.72 -4.74
CA ALA A 171 -5.90 -6.31 -4.41
C ALA A 171 -5.03 -6.18 -3.16
N PHE A 172 -4.12 -5.22 -3.20
CA PHE A 172 -3.21 -4.90 -2.09
C PHE A 172 -3.29 -3.43 -1.74
N SER A 173 -2.96 -3.12 -0.48
CA SER A 173 -2.60 -1.78 -0.05
C SER A 173 -1.17 -1.72 0.46
N ASN A 174 -0.64 -0.49 0.53
CA ASN A 174 0.59 -0.21 1.25
C ASN A 174 0.28 -0.12 2.76
N ALA A 175 0.75 -1.10 3.53
CA ALA A 175 0.56 -1.14 4.98
C ALA A 175 1.24 0.01 5.72
N ASN A 176 2.34 0.52 5.18
CA ASN A 176 3.13 1.61 5.77
C ASN A 176 2.86 2.96 5.10
N ARG A 177 1.74 3.22 4.57
CA ARG A 177 1.26 4.44 3.88
C ARG A 177 2.32 5.39 3.32
N PHE A 178 3.35 5.79 4.10
CA PHE A 178 4.47 6.62 3.65
C PHE A 178 5.72 6.43 4.53
N TYR A 179 6.87 6.75 3.94
CA TYR A 179 8.20 6.70 4.55
C TYR A 179 8.81 8.09 4.53
N ARG A 180 9.78 8.31 5.41
CA ARG A 180 10.54 9.56 5.49
C ARG A 180 11.99 9.28 5.20
N PHE A 181 12.55 10.05 4.29
CA PHE A 181 13.98 10.01 4.00
C PHE A 181 14.63 11.37 4.22
N PRO A 182 15.82 11.44 4.83
CA PRO A 182 16.55 12.69 4.93
C PRO A 182 16.90 13.21 3.52
N MET A 183 16.49 14.42 3.21
CA MET A 183 16.68 15.00 1.88
C MET A 183 18.15 15.06 1.49
N LYS A 184 19.03 15.47 2.45
CA LYS A 184 20.48 15.54 2.25
C LYS A 184 21.14 14.22 1.84
N ASP A 185 20.64 13.09 2.34
CA ASP A 185 21.21 11.76 2.06
C ASP A 185 20.87 11.33 0.63
N LEU A 186 19.65 11.65 0.17
CA LEU A 186 19.23 11.42 -1.21
C LEU A 186 19.97 12.33 -2.20
N GLU A 187 20.21 13.60 -1.84
CA GLU A 187 20.93 14.57 -2.67
C GLU A 187 22.43 14.26 -2.79
N SER A 188 23.04 13.74 -1.72
CA SER A 188 24.47 13.39 -1.72
C SER A 188 24.79 12.04 -2.38
N GLY A 189 23.77 11.21 -2.66
CA GLY A 189 23.96 9.85 -3.16
C GLY A 189 24.52 8.88 -2.11
N SER A 190 24.52 9.27 -0.82
CA SER A 190 24.95 8.40 0.29
C SER A 190 23.80 7.60 0.89
N PHE A 191 22.63 7.64 0.27
CA PHE A 191 21.44 6.96 0.75
C PHE A 191 21.57 5.44 0.60
N HIS A 192 21.22 4.71 1.66
CA HIS A 192 20.99 3.28 1.64
C HIS A 192 19.51 3.00 1.90
N PHE A 193 18.89 2.20 1.04
CA PHE A 193 17.51 1.79 1.24
C PHE A 193 17.46 0.64 2.24
N GLU A 194 17.11 0.95 3.48
CA GLU A 194 16.96 -0.01 4.58
C GLU A 194 15.51 -0.12 5.07
N SER A 195 14.58 0.47 4.32
CA SER A 195 13.18 0.54 4.76
C SER A 195 12.47 -0.79 4.51
N GLU A 196 11.85 -1.32 5.54
CA GLU A 196 10.91 -2.43 5.41
C GLU A 196 9.71 -1.97 4.58
N THR A 197 9.42 -2.65 3.48
CA THR A 197 8.24 -2.36 2.65
C THR A 197 7.17 -3.41 2.87
N ALA A 198 5.97 -3.00 3.21
CA ALA A 198 4.90 -3.91 3.56
C ALA A 198 3.69 -3.77 2.63
N LEU A 199 3.20 -4.91 2.17
CA LEU A 199 1.97 -5.08 1.40
C LEU A 199 0.91 -5.72 2.31
N GLN A 200 -0.29 -5.17 2.30
CA GLN A 200 -1.45 -5.77 2.94
C GLN A 200 -2.41 -6.29 1.87
N VAL A 201 -2.87 -7.52 2.01
CA VAL A 201 -3.92 -8.05 1.15
C VAL A 201 -5.26 -7.43 1.55
N GLU A 202 -5.97 -6.86 0.59
CA GLU A 202 -7.25 -6.20 0.83
C GLU A 202 -8.45 -7.01 0.35
N ALA A 203 -8.34 -7.61 -0.84
CA ALA A 203 -9.45 -8.34 -1.42
C ALA A 203 -9.03 -9.30 -2.53
N ILE A 204 -9.89 -10.28 -2.79
CA ILE A 204 -9.80 -11.19 -3.94
C ILE A 204 -11.07 -11.03 -4.78
N TYR A 205 -10.88 -10.94 -6.08
CA TYR A 205 -11.95 -10.82 -7.06
C TYR A 205 -11.82 -11.90 -8.12
N GLU A 206 -12.95 -12.29 -8.71
CA GLU A 206 -13.02 -13.00 -9.98
C GLU A 206 -13.66 -12.08 -11.02
N GLY A 207 -12.89 -11.67 -12.02
CA GLY A 207 -13.30 -10.57 -12.90
C GLY A 207 -13.59 -9.30 -12.08
N GLU A 208 -14.84 -8.83 -12.14
CA GLU A 208 -15.32 -7.68 -11.35
C GLU A 208 -16.04 -8.09 -10.05
N GLN A 209 -16.29 -9.37 -9.85
CA GLN A 209 -16.99 -9.86 -8.67
C GLN A 209 -16.03 -9.95 -7.48
N LEU A 210 -16.39 -9.31 -6.36
CA LEU A 210 -15.71 -9.49 -5.08
C LEU A 210 -16.00 -10.89 -4.54
N LEU A 211 -14.97 -11.70 -4.34
CA LEU A 211 -15.08 -13.02 -3.71
C LEU A 211 -14.90 -12.92 -2.20
N GLN A 212 -13.84 -12.24 -1.75
CA GLN A 212 -13.52 -12.09 -0.32
C GLN A 212 -12.80 -10.75 -0.08
N SER A 213 -13.17 -10.06 1.00
CA SER A 213 -12.43 -8.93 1.55
C SER A 213 -11.71 -9.33 2.83
N PHE A 214 -10.60 -8.70 3.10
CA PHE A 214 -9.77 -8.94 4.28
C PHE A 214 -9.75 -7.70 5.16
N THR A 215 -9.63 -7.91 6.46
CA THR A 215 -9.52 -6.80 7.39
C THR A 215 -8.09 -6.24 7.43
N SER A 216 -7.91 -5.04 8.00
CA SER A 216 -6.58 -4.59 8.38
C SER A 216 -5.99 -5.55 9.42
N PHE A 217 -4.65 -5.62 9.50
CA PHE A 217 -3.96 -6.60 10.36
C PHE A 217 -4.31 -6.48 11.85
N ASP A 218 -4.73 -5.32 12.29
CA ASP A 218 -5.21 -5.00 13.65
C ASP A 218 -6.73 -5.15 13.79
N GLY A 219 -7.44 -5.59 12.74
CA GLY A 219 -8.87 -5.88 12.74
C GLY A 219 -9.21 -7.32 13.14
N LEU A 220 -10.51 -7.56 13.35
CA LEU A 220 -11.05 -8.90 13.58
C LEU A 220 -11.36 -9.56 12.22
N GLY A 221 -10.80 -10.74 11.97
CA GLY A 221 -11.02 -11.50 10.74
C GLY A 221 -9.74 -11.90 10.03
N ASN A 222 -9.90 -12.50 8.85
CA ASN A 222 -8.76 -12.92 8.04
C ASN A 222 -7.99 -11.71 7.52
N SER A 223 -6.69 -11.74 7.67
CA SER A 223 -5.79 -10.68 7.21
C SER A 223 -4.42 -11.25 6.82
N MET A 224 -3.67 -10.53 5.99
CA MET A 224 -2.29 -10.88 5.66
C MET A 224 -1.46 -9.64 5.42
N LEU A 225 -0.36 -9.55 6.14
CA LEU A 225 0.68 -8.55 6.01
C LEU A 225 1.97 -9.22 5.51
N ILE A 226 2.55 -8.72 4.44
CA ILE A 226 3.76 -9.25 3.83
C ILE A 226 4.80 -8.13 3.82
N THR A 227 5.85 -8.31 4.59
CA THR A 227 6.93 -7.32 4.72
C THR A 227 8.19 -7.86 4.06
N PHE A 228 8.75 -7.10 3.13
CA PHE A 228 10.09 -7.32 2.62
C PHE A 228 11.10 -6.77 3.63
N LYS A 229 12.10 -7.60 3.98
CA LYS A 229 13.17 -7.29 4.95
C LYS A 229 14.53 -7.61 4.38
#